data_97dfa2a09ef08a821772e0c00afe06fa
#
_entry.id   97dfa2a09ef08a821772e0c00afe06fa
#
_cell.length_a   1.000
_cell.length_b   1.000
_cell.length_c   1.000
_cell.angle_alpha   90.00
_cell.angle_beta   90.00
_cell.angle_gamma   90.00
#
_symmetry.space_group_name_H-M   'P 1'
#
loop_
_entity.id
_entity.type
_entity.pdbx_description
1 polymer ?
#
loop_
_entity_poly.entity_id
_entity_poly.type
_entity_poly.pdbx_seq_one_letter_code
_entity_poly.pdbx_strand_id
1 'polypeptide(L)'
;METKRLILRKFAQRDLFDFFEYASQSDVGINAGWKPHVKISESFEILKNFIASDEILGIEEKASHKLIGSVGLHLDERFRRGIASRELGYVLNHDYWGHGYMSEAVSAVLYVGFVNMHLEIITCGHYPKNDRSRKVIEKNGFKYEGLIRHHSRLYTGEIMDLCQYSITRKEYIQKK
;
A
#
# COMPACT_ATOMS: atom_id res chain seq x y z
N MET A 1 9.20 -11.48 5.58
CA MET A 1 7.97 -12.28 5.73
C MET A 1 7.65 -12.91 4.38
N GLU A 2 7.26 -14.18 4.35
CA GLU A 2 6.98 -14.90 3.10
C GLU A 2 5.52 -15.31 3.00
N THR A 3 5.01 -15.30 1.77
CA THR A 3 3.70 -15.82 1.40
C THR A 3 3.87 -16.96 0.37
N LYS A 4 2.81 -17.42 -0.28
CA LYS A 4 2.90 -18.44 -1.32
C LYS A 4 3.79 -18.01 -2.50
N ARG A 5 3.64 -16.76 -2.98
CA ARG A 5 4.31 -16.26 -4.18
C ARG A 5 5.25 -15.08 -3.94
N LEU A 6 5.22 -14.46 -2.74
CA LEU A 6 5.88 -13.20 -2.46
C LEU A 6 6.84 -13.31 -1.28
N ILE A 7 7.86 -12.43 -1.28
CA ILE A 7 8.71 -12.09 -0.15
C ILE A 7 8.45 -10.62 0.17
N LEU A 8 7.92 -10.33 1.36
CA LEU A 8 7.79 -8.96 1.87
C LEU A 8 9.00 -8.67 2.74
N ARG A 9 9.85 -7.76 2.31
CA ARG A 9 11.15 -7.44 2.92
C ARG A 9 11.44 -5.95 2.93
N LYS A 10 12.41 -5.54 3.73
CA LYS A 10 12.95 -4.18 3.65
C LYS A 10 13.50 -3.91 2.25
N PHE A 11 13.40 -2.65 1.84
CA PHE A 11 14.06 -2.16 0.63
C PHE A 11 15.57 -2.22 0.77
N ALA A 12 16.27 -2.37 -0.36
CA ALA A 12 17.72 -2.35 -0.47
C ALA A 12 18.15 -1.52 -1.68
N GLN A 13 19.41 -1.09 -1.74
CA GLN A 13 19.92 -0.29 -2.87
C GLN A 13 19.77 -1.00 -4.22
N ARG A 14 19.85 -2.33 -4.24
CA ARG A 14 19.66 -3.16 -5.44
C ARG A 14 18.26 -3.00 -6.07
N ASP A 15 17.30 -2.52 -5.33
CA ASP A 15 15.90 -2.38 -5.78
C ASP A 15 15.68 -1.14 -6.65
N LEU A 16 16.69 -0.30 -6.85
CA LEU A 16 16.56 1.01 -7.51
C LEU A 16 15.94 0.91 -8.91
N PHE A 17 16.38 -0.03 -9.74
CA PHE A 17 15.88 -0.15 -11.11
C PHE A 17 14.43 -0.65 -11.16
N ASP A 18 14.10 -1.67 -10.38
CA ASP A 18 12.74 -2.18 -10.27
C ASP A 18 11.79 -1.13 -9.66
N PHE A 19 12.27 -0.38 -8.67
CA PHE A 19 11.52 0.72 -8.08
C PHE A 19 11.26 1.82 -9.11
N PHE A 20 12.28 2.26 -9.86
CA PHE A 20 12.11 3.26 -10.91
C PHE A 20 11.15 2.79 -11.99
N GLU A 21 11.18 1.51 -12.37
CA GLU A 21 10.28 0.94 -13.37
C GLU A 21 8.82 1.20 -13.01
N TYR A 22 8.36 0.80 -11.82
CA TYR A 22 6.96 1.01 -11.48
C TYR A 22 6.64 2.45 -11.03
N ALA A 23 7.60 3.18 -10.46
CA ALA A 23 7.39 4.55 -10.03
C ALA A 23 7.29 5.53 -11.22
N SER A 24 7.81 5.18 -12.39
CA SER A 24 7.71 5.96 -13.63
C SER A 24 6.41 5.70 -14.41
N GLN A 25 5.66 4.66 -14.08
CA GLN A 25 4.39 4.34 -14.72
C GLN A 25 3.31 5.37 -14.35
N SER A 26 2.70 6.00 -15.36
CA SER A 26 1.75 7.10 -15.16
C SER A 26 0.48 6.68 -14.43
N ASP A 27 -0.03 5.48 -14.71
CA ASP A 27 -1.22 4.93 -14.11
C ASP A 27 -0.98 4.36 -12.70
N VAL A 28 0.25 4.04 -12.34
CA VAL A 28 0.65 3.70 -10.98
C VAL A 28 0.72 4.98 -10.14
N GLY A 29 1.48 5.98 -10.59
CA GLY A 29 1.71 7.22 -9.83
C GLY A 29 0.41 7.97 -9.52
N ILE A 30 -0.46 8.17 -10.51
CA ILE A 30 -1.71 8.93 -10.32
C ILE A 30 -2.65 8.27 -9.30
N ASN A 31 -2.71 6.94 -9.27
CA ASN A 31 -3.53 6.19 -8.32
C ASN A 31 -2.93 6.12 -6.91
N ALA A 32 -1.64 6.36 -6.79
CA ALA A 32 -0.92 6.37 -5.52
C ALA A 32 -0.68 7.80 -4.98
N GLY A 33 -1.09 8.82 -5.75
CA GLY A 33 -1.02 10.22 -5.33
C GLY A 33 0.32 10.92 -5.59
N TRP A 34 1.22 10.32 -6.37
CA TRP A 34 2.49 10.96 -6.72
C TRP A 34 2.64 11.22 -8.23
N LYS A 35 3.55 12.14 -8.55
CA LYS A 35 3.98 12.40 -9.92
C LYS A 35 4.88 11.24 -10.39
N PRO A 36 4.62 10.62 -11.55
CA PRO A 36 5.50 9.60 -12.10
C PRO A 36 6.95 10.09 -12.20
N HIS A 37 7.89 9.25 -11.79
CA HIS A 37 9.31 9.60 -11.84
C HIS A 37 9.79 9.69 -13.28
N VAL A 38 10.52 10.75 -13.60
CA VAL A 38 11.09 10.98 -14.95
C VAL A 38 12.56 10.59 -14.99
N LYS A 39 13.25 10.73 -13.86
CA LYS A 39 14.69 10.41 -13.73
C LYS A 39 14.91 9.40 -12.62
N ILE A 40 15.84 8.48 -12.83
CA ILE A 40 16.20 7.47 -11.84
C ILE A 40 16.72 8.08 -10.53
N SER A 41 17.29 9.30 -10.60
CA SER A 41 17.72 10.04 -9.41
C SER A 41 16.55 10.40 -8.47
N GLU A 42 15.34 10.63 -9.00
CA GLU A 42 14.15 10.86 -8.17
C GLU A 42 13.82 9.60 -7.36
N SER A 43 13.83 8.44 -8.02
CA SER A 43 13.66 7.15 -7.34
C SER A 43 14.74 6.87 -6.31
N PHE A 44 15.99 7.23 -6.61
CA PHE A 44 17.11 7.02 -5.68
C PHE A 44 16.91 7.78 -4.37
N GLU A 45 16.48 9.05 -4.43
CA GLU A 45 16.23 9.84 -3.22
C GLU A 45 15.07 9.29 -2.38
N ILE A 46 13.99 8.84 -3.02
CA ILE A 46 12.85 8.23 -2.32
C ILE A 46 13.22 6.85 -1.77
N LEU A 47 13.98 6.05 -2.53
CA LEU A 47 14.44 4.74 -2.09
C LEU A 47 15.26 4.81 -0.80
N LYS A 48 16.10 5.83 -0.63
CA LYS A 48 16.85 6.04 0.63
C LYS A 48 15.90 6.15 1.83
N ASN A 49 14.79 6.89 1.67
CA ASN A 49 13.79 7.02 2.72
C ASN A 49 13.09 5.68 2.99
N PHE A 50 12.78 4.91 1.95
CA PHE A 50 12.17 3.57 2.10
C PHE A 50 13.11 2.58 2.79
N ILE A 51 14.42 2.63 2.49
CA ILE A 51 15.43 1.79 3.16
C ILE A 51 15.53 2.14 4.66
N ALA A 52 15.42 3.42 5.00
CA ALA A 52 15.47 3.89 6.38
C ALA A 52 14.16 3.67 7.16
N SER A 53 13.04 3.43 6.46
CA SER A 53 11.72 3.25 7.07
C SER A 53 11.51 1.82 7.54
N ASP A 54 10.86 1.67 8.70
CA ASP A 54 10.34 0.39 9.20
C ASP A 54 8.85 0.18 8.84
N GLU A 55 8.19 1.17 8.23
CA GLU A 55 6.76 1.14 7.93
C GLU A 55 6.44 0.55 6.56
N ILE A 56 7.42 0.52 5.63
CA ILE A 56 7.22 0.14 4.24
C ILE A 56 8.07 -1.09 3.91
N LEU A 57 7.44 -2.08 3.30
CA LEU A 57 8.11 -3.27 2.79
C LEU A 57 8.04 -3.30 1.25
N GLY A 58 9.12 -3.71 0.63
CA GLY A 58 9.14 -4.07 -0.78
C GLY A 58 8.46 -5.44 -0.98
N ILE A 59 7.73 -5.57 -2.07
CA ILE A 59 7.09 -6.80 -2.51
C ILE A 59 7.98 -7.42 -3.59
N GLU A 60 8.69 -8.51 -3.25
CA GLU A 60 9.49 -9.28 -4.20
C GLU A 60 8.69 -10.50 -4.66
N GLU A 61 8.61 -10.71 -5.98
CA GLU A 61 8.03 -11.93 -6.54
C GLU A 61 9.07 -13.08 -6.48
N LYS A 62 8.68 -14.22 -5.89
CA LYS A 62 9.59 -15.37 -5.71
C LYS A 62 10.09 -15.98 -7.02
N ALA A 63 9.27 -15.95 -8.06
CA ALA A 63 9.61 -16.59 -9.34
C ALA A 63 10.70 -15.84 -10.12
N SER A 64 10.64 -14.51 -10.11
CA SER A 64 11.57 -13.64 -10.85
C SER A 64 12.63 -12.98 -9.97
N HIS A 65 12.47 -13.01 -8.66
CA HIS A 65 13.25 -12.23 -7.69
C HIS A 65 13.20 -10.72 -7.92
N LYS A 66 12.18 -10.24 -8.64
CA LYS A 66 11.99 -8.83 -8.98
C LYS A 66 11.18 -8.12 -7.89
N LEU A 67 11.54 -6.89 -7.58
CA LEU A 67 10.70 -6.01 -6.77
C LEU A 67 9.54 -5.52 -7.62
N ILE A 68 8.32 -5.92 -7.28
CA ILE A 68 7.12 -5.62 -8.07
C ILE A 68 6.20 -4.57 -7.45
N GLY A 69 6.54 -4.05 -6.27
CA GLY A 69 5.73 -3.06 -5.58
C GLY A 69 6.11 -2.84 -4.14
N SER A 70 5.24 -2.19 -3.40
CA SER A 70 5.40 -1.91 -1.98
C SER A 70 4.09 -2.03 -1.21
N VAL A 71 4.19 -2.30 0.10
CA VAL A 71 3.07 -2.32 1.04
C VAL A 71 3.56 -1.87 2.42
N GLY A 72 2.76 -1.11 3.15
CA GLY A 72 3.15 -0.61 4.46
C GLY A 72 1.97 -0.31 5.38
N LEU A 73 2.30 -0.16 6.67
CA LEU A 73 1.40 0.30 7.72
C LEU A 73 1.94 1.61 8.30
N HIS A 74 1.36 2.72 7.86
CA HIS A 74 1.76 4.07 8.24
C HIS A 74 1.06 4.53 9.51
N LEU A 75 1.63 5.49 10.22
CA LEU A 75 0.96 6.14 11.34
C LEU A 75 -0.34 6.79 10.87
N ASP A 76 -1.46 6.49 11.55
CA ASP A 76 -2.77 7.08 11.33
C ASP A 76 -3.13 7.97 12.53
N GLU A 77 -2.53 9.16 12.59
CA GLU A 77 -2.72 10.09 13.72
C GLU A 77 -3.98 10.97 13.57
N ARG A 78 -4.59 10.98 12.38
CA ARG A 78 -5.59 11.99 12.01
C ARG A 78 -6.96 11.78 12.64
N PHE A 79 -7.37 10.53 12.86
CA PHE A 79 -8.77 10.22 13.19
C PHE A 79 -9.00 9.39 14.45
N ARG A 80 -7.96 8.83 15.10
CA ARG A 80 -8.16 7.77 16.11
C ARG A 80 -7.27 7.93 17.33
N ARG A 81 -7.51 9.03 18.09
CA ARG A 81 -6.75 9.30 19.32
C ARG A 81 -6.93 8.19 20.35
N GLY A 82 -5.82 7.67 20.88
CA GLY A 82 -5.82 6.67 21.94
C GLY A 82 -6.18 5.25 21.48
N ILE A 83 -6.30 5.01 20.17
CA ILE A 83 -6.54 3.70 19.59
C ILE A 83 -5.30 3.29 18.81
N ALA A 84 -4.84 2.05 19.02
CA ALA A 84 -3.72 1.51 18.25
C ALA A 84 -4.13 1.28 16.78
N SER A 85 -3.84 2.26 15.94
CA SER A 85 -4.24 2.29 14.53
C SER A 85 -3.06 2.46 13.57
N ARG A 86 -3.23 2.02 12.35
CA ARG A 86 -2.34 2.27 11.20
C ARG A 86 -3.17 2.43 9.93
N GLU A 87 -2.62 3.17 8.98
CA GLU A 87 -3.15 3.27 7.62
C GLU A 87 -2.37 2.33 6.69
N LEU A 88 -3.07 1.44 6.01
CA LEU A 88 -2.51 0.56 4.99
C LEU A 88 -2.33 1.33 3.69
N GLY A 89 -1.09 1.39 3.20
CA GLY A 89 -0.75 1.90 1.88
C GLY A 89 -0.11 0.81 1.03
N TYR A 90 -0.35 0.82 -0.28
CA TYR A 90 0.28 -0.13 -1.20
C TYR A 90 0.32 0.36 -2.63
N VAL A 91 1.28 -0.15 -3.37
CA VAL A 91 1.48 0.08 -4.80
C VAL A 91 1.98 -1.19 -5.46
N LEU A 92 1.56 -1.44 -6.69
CA LEU A 92 2.01 -2.57 -7.50
C LEU A 92 2.34 -2.09 -8.91
N ASN A 93 3.43 -2.59 -9.47
CA ASN A 93 3.79 -2.43 -10.86
C ASN A 93 2.62 -2.89 -11.76
N HIS A 94 2.29 -2.11 -12.78
CA HIS A 94 1.18 -2.34 -13.70
C HIS A 94 1.16 -3.76 -14.27
N ASP A 95 2.32 -4.27 -14.69
CA ASP A 95 2.45 -5.56 -15.36
C ASP A 95 2.05 -6.75 -14.46
N TYR A 96 1.95 -6.51 -13.15
CA TYR A 96 1.55 -7.51 -12.14
C TYR A 96 0.11 -7.34 -11.64
N TRP A 97 -0.67 -6.41 -12.25
CA TRP A 97 -2.08 -6.25 -11.87
C TRP A 97 -2.93 -7.46 -12.32
N GLY A 98 -4.05 -7.67 -11.65
CA GLY A 98 -4.99 -8.74 -11.99
C GLY A 98 -4.63 -10.14 -11.48
N HIS A 99 -3.39 -10.37 -11.05
CA HIS A 99 -2.89 -11.69 -10.63
C HIS A 99 -3.12 -12.01 -9.13
N GLY A 100 -3.69 -11.05 -8.37
CA GLY A 100 -4.00 -11.23 -6.96
C GLY A 100 -2.80 -11.07 -6.02
N TYR A 101 -1.64 -10.65 -6.50
CA TYR A 101 -0.44 -10.41 -5.69
C TYR A 101 -0.68 -9.40 -4.57
N MET A 102 -1.32 -8.26 -4.87
CA MET A 102 -1.59 -7.26 -3.84
C MET A 102 -2.54 -7.77 -2.75
N SER A 103 -3.57 -8.54 -3.10
CA SER A 103 -4.45 -9.14 -2.07
C SER A 103 -3.69 -10.13 -1.18
N GLU A 104 -2.72 -10.85 -1.71
CA GLU A 104 -1.85 -11.76 -0.96
C GLU A 104 -0.92 -10.99 -0.02
N ALA A 105 -0.29 -9.92 -0.51
CA ALA A 105 0.58 -9.05 0.30
C ALA A 105 -0.20 -8.37 1.45
N VAL A 106 -1.37 -7.80 1.15
CA VAL A 106 -2.23 -7.15 2.15
C VAL A 106 -2.66 -8.15 3.23
N SER A 107 -3.08 -9.37 2.85
CA SER A 107 -3.44 -10.40 3.83
C SER A 107 -2.31 -10.71 4.82
N ALA A 108 -1.07 -10.76 4.34
CA ALA A 108 0.11 -10.99 5.18
C ALA A 108 0.41 -9.79 6.11
N VAL A 109 0.26 -8.56 5.60
CA VAL A 109 0.47 -7.34 6.40
C VAL A 109 -0.62 -7.17 7.47
N LEU A 110 -1.87 -7.53 7.17
CA LEU A 110 -2.95 -7.56 8.16
C LEU A 110 -2.64 -8.53 9.32
N TYR A 111 -2.04 -9.69 9.02
CA TYR A 111 -1.58 -10.61 10.07
C TYR A 111 -0.56 -9.93 10.99
N VAL A 112 0.44 -9.27 10.43
CA VAL A 112 1.44 -8.53 11.23
C VAL A 112 0.79 -7.43 12.06
N GLY A 113 -0.08 -6.62 11.46
CA GLY A 113 -0.76 -5.54 12.16
C GLY A 113 -1.60 -6.03 13.35
N PHE A 114 -2.43 -7.03 13.14
CA PHE A 114 -3.35 -7.48 14.20
C PHE A 114 -2.73 -8.46 15.20
N VAL A 115 -1.81 -9.31 14.77
CA VAL A 115 -1.24 -10.37 15.64
C VAL A 115 0.05 -9.91 16.29
N ASN A 116 0.98 -9.31 15.53
CA ASN A 116 2.29 -8.95 16.06
C ASN A 116 2.31 -7.54 16.68
N MET A 117 1.68 -6.56 15.99
CA MET A 117 1.64 -5.17 16.45
C MET A 117 0.46 -4.88 17.39
N HIS A 118 -0.46 -5.83 17.56
CA HIS A 118 -1.65 -5.71 18.40
C HIS A 118 -2.55 -4.51 18.06
N LEU A 119 -2.58 -4.10 16.78
CA LEU A 119 -3.45 -3.01 16.34
C LEU A 119 -4.91 -3.34 16.61
N GLU A 120 -5.70 -2.31 16.95
CA GLU A 120 -7.15 -2.43 17.16
C GLU A 120 -7.92 -2.24 15.86
N ILE A 121 -7.38 -1.42 14.94
CA ILE A 121 -7.98 -1.09 13.65
C ILE A 121 -6.90 -0.75 12.62
N ILE A 122 -7.16 -1.13 11.36
CA ILE A 122 -6.35 -0.72 10.21
C ILE A 122 -7.28 -0.03 9.23
N THR A 123 -6.90 1.17 8.78
CA THR A 123 -7.60 1.94 7.77
C THR A 123 -6.98 1.75 6.40
N CYS A 124 -7.71 2.04 5.34
CA CYS A 124 -7.21 2.08 3.98
C CYS A 124 -8.13 2.94 3.12
N GLY A 125 -7.61 3.59 2.10
CA GLY A 125 -8.44 4.38 1.19
C GLY A 125 -8.08 4.18 -0.28
N HIS A 126 -9.00 4.60 -1.16
CA HIS A 126 -8.73 4.67 -2.60
C HIS A 126 -9.48 5.84 -3.23
N TYR A 127 -8.94 6.38 -4.32
CA TYR A 127 -9.67 7.38 -5.10
C TYR A 127 -10.89 6.74 -5.79
N PRO A 128 -12.04 7.42 -5.90
CA PRO A 128 -13.30 6.85 -6.35
C PRO A 128 -13.23 6.05 -7.67
N LYS A 129 -12.36 6.47 -8.60
CA LYS A 129 -12.17 5.82 -9.90
C LYS A 129 -11.25 4.60 -9.86
N ASN A 130 -10.61 4.29 -8.71
CA ASN A 130 -9.67 3.18 -8.58
C ASN A 130 -10.35 1.87 -8.15
N ASP A 131 -11.13 1.28 -9.05
CA ASP A 131 -11.84 0.01 -8.80
C ASP A 131 -10.91 -1.17 -8.48
N ARG A 132 -9.66 -1.15 -8.96
CA ARG A 132 -8.68 -2.19 -8.65
C ARG A 132 -8.32 -2.17 -7.17
N SER A 133 -8.03 -1.00 -6.62
CA SER A 133 -7.77 -0.85 -5.19
C SER A 133 -9.01 -1.22 -4.36
N ARG A 134 -10.20 -0.77 -4.76
CA ARG A 134 -11.46 -1.15 -4.11
C ARG A 134 -11.58 -2.67 -3.97
N LYS A 135 -11.38 -3.43 -5.04
CA LYS A 135 -11.45 -4.91 -5.03
C LYS A 135 -10.43 -5.54 -4.08
N VAL A 136 -9.22 -5.01 -3.98
CA VAL A 136 -8.20 -5.48 -3.03
C VAL A 136 -8.66 -5.24 -1.59
N ILE A 137 -9.15 -4.05 -1.29
CA ILE A 137 -9.63 -3.61 0.02
C ILE A 137 -10.81 -4.50 0.47
N GLU A 138 -11.86 -4.61 -0.36
CA GLU A 138 -13.06 -5.38 -0.05
C GLU A 138 -12.76 -6.88 0.10
N LYS A 139 -11.91 -7.46 -0.77
CA LYS A 139 -11.49 -8.86 -0.69
C LYS A 139 -10.77 -9.18 0.61
N ASN A 140 -10.03 -8.24 1.17
CA ASN A 140 -9.33 -8.40 2.45
C ASN A 140 -10.25 -8.14 3.66
N GLY A 141 -11.51 -7.77 3.45
CA GLY A 141 -12.54 -7.67 4.49
C GLY A 141 -12.67 -6.32 5.14
N PHE A 142 -12.08 -5.30 4.55
CA PHE A 142 -12.32 -3.92 4.97
C PHE A 142 -13.77 -3.53 4.69
N LYS A 143 -14.33 -2.72 5.57
CA LYS A 143 -15.66 -2.15 5.45
C LYS A 143 -15.60 -0.68 5.08
N TYR A 144 -16.48 -0.26 4.19
CA TYR A 144 -16.61 1.13 3.79
C TYR A 144 -17.10 1.99 4.95
N GLU A 145 -16.42 3.10 5.22
CA GLU A 145 -16.78 4.08 6.26
C GLU A 145 -17.43 5.34 5.68
N GLY A 146 -17.04 5.75 4.48
CA GLY A 146 -17.58 6.97 3.87
C GLY A 146 -16.65 7.59 2.83
N LEU A 147 -17.10 8.72 2.27
CA LEU A 147 -16.37 9.53 1.32
C LEU A 147 -15.82 10.78 2.02
N ILE A 148 -14.51 10.96 1.96
CA ILE A 148 -13.82 12.17 2.40
C ILE A 148 -13.68 13.07 1.17
N ARG A 149 -14.43 14.17 1.14
CA ARG A 149 -14.37 15.14 0.04
C ARG A 149 -13.11 15.99 0.12
N HIS A 150 -12.53 16.33 -1.05
CA HIS A 150 -11.35 17.19 -1.18
C HIS A 150 -10.17 16.69 -0.32
N HIS A 151 -9.96 15.37 -0.32
CA HIS A 151 -8.96 14.72 0.52
C HIS A 151 -7.53 15.14 0.15
N SER A 152 -7.23 15.20 -1.15
CA SER A 152 -5.88 15.52 -1.62
C SER A 152 -5.91 16.31 -2.93
N ARG A 153 -4.83 17.03 -3.20
CA ARG A 153 -4.57 17.66 -4.49
C ARG A 153 -3.44 16.91 -5.19
N LEU A 154 -3.74 16.37 -6.36
CA LEU A 154 -2.73 15.72 -7.19
C LEU A 154 -1.73 16.72 -7.76
N TYR A 155 -0.59 16.24 -8.24
CA TYR A 155 0.41 17.03 -8.94
C TYR A 155 -0.13 17.70 -10.22
N THR A 156 -1.21 17.19 -10.79
CA THR A 156 -1.95 17.79 -11.93
C THR A 156 -2.79 19.00 -11.54
N GLY A 157 -2.97 19.26 -10.23
CA GLY A 157 -3.87 20.26 -9.69
C GLY A 157 -5.30 19.73 -9.42
N GLU A 158 -5.66 18.55 -9.89
CA GLU A 158 -6.96 17.92 -9.64
C GLU A 158 -7.15 17.65 -8.15
N ILE A 159 -8.34 17.96 -7.63
CA ILE A 159 -8.74 17.65 -6.26
C ILE A 159 -9.44 16.31 -6.26
N MET A 160 -8.96 15.41 -5.41
CA MET A 160 -9.47 14.05 -5.30
C MET A 160 -10.21 13.85 -3.98
N ASP A 161 -11.34 13.19 -4.07
CA ASP A 161 -12.02 12.60 -2.92
C ASP A 161 -11.40 11.24 -2.59
N LEU A 162 -11.61 10.75 -1.36
CA LEU A 162 -11.13 9.44 -0.90
C LEU A 162 -12.30 8.60 -0.39
N CYS A 163 -12.45 7.41 -0.92
CA CYS A 163 -13.29 6.37 -0.34
C CYS A 163 -12.52 5.73 0.83
N GLN A 164 -12.98 5.96 2.05
CA GLN A 164 -12.34 5.48 3.28
C GLN A 164 -12.94 4.14 3.70
N TYR A 165 -12.06 3.23 4.12
CA TYR A 165 -12.38 1.90 4.63
C TYR A 165 -11.61 1.61 5.90
N SER A 166 -12.10 0.66 6.70
CA SER A 166 -11.38 0.11 7.84
C SER A 166 -11.71 -1.36 8.07
N ILE A 167 -10.84 -2.00 8.84
CA ILE A 167 -11.08 -3.32 9.42
C ILE A 167 -10.62 -3.31 10.88
N THR A 168 -11.48 -3.75 11.79
CA THR A 168 -11.16 -3.90 13.20
C THR A 168 -10.52 -5.25 13.50
N ARG A 169 -9.74 -5.35 14.58
CA ARG A 169 -9.18 -6.61 15.06
C ARG A 169 -10.25 -7.68 15.28
N LYS A 170 -11.40 -7.31 15.82
CA LYS A 170 -12.52 -8.22 16.05
C LYS A 170 -13.03 -8.84 14.73
N GLU A 171 -13.22 -8.03 13.71
CA GLU A 171 -13.67 -8.47 12.39
C GLU A 171 -12.62 -9.37 11.70
N TYR A 172 -11.34 -9.03 11.84
CA TYR A 172 -10.25 -9.85 11.31
C TYR A 172 -10.20 -11.25 11.93
N ILE A 173 -10.39 -11.35 13.26
CA ILE A 173 -10.40 -12.65 13.96
C ILE A 173 -11.62 -13.49 13.58
N GLN A 174 -12.80 -12.88 13.41
CA GLN A 174 -14.03 -13.58 13.05
C GLN A 174 -14.04 -14.12 11.61
N LYS A 175 -13.16 -13.60 10.74
CA LYS A 175 -13.05 -14.03 9.32
C LYS A 175 -12.13 -15.24 9.14
N LYS A 176 -11.32 -15.58 10.13
CA LYS A 176 -10.43 -16.75 10.14
C LYS A 176 -11.12 -17.98 10.71
#